data_bdd3a0af34a877b8e2b8bd393f1a84de
#
_entry.id   bdd3a0af34a877b8e2b8bd393f1a84de
#
_cell.length_a   1.000
_cell.length_b   1.000
_cell.length_c   1.000
_cell.angle_alpha   90.00
_cell.angle_beta   90.00
_cell.angle_gamma   90.00
#
_symmetry.space_group_name_H-M   'P 1'
#
loop_
_entity.id
_entity.type
_entity.pdbx_description
1 polymer ?
#
loop_
_entity_poly.entity_id
_entity_poly.type
_entity_poly.pdbx_seq_one_letter_code
_entity_poly.pdbx_strand_id
1 'polypeptide(L)'
;EDVVRFTLQTLQMFPDRQLLGEDVIGSEDIPGTFYSSHRILSTMTHEGDGFFGPPTGAKIRTRIIADCICRENQVIDEWMVRDQSAIVKQIGLDPKGFSLKLAQDLKKSGQAFLSVEDLVERWSGPPDSGLASGIVKELIETYTTIWETSELRILDQSHDRACEVFAPGGNTFNGRSQLADFWTGYLASFP
;
A
#
# COMPACT_ATOMS: atom_id res chain seq x y z
N GLU A 1 -6.16 -20.50 7.54
CA GLU A 1 -6.73 -21.00 6.25
C GLU A 1 -6.81 -19.92 5.18
N ASP A 2 -7.19 -18.69 5.51
CA ASP A 2 -7.39 -17.64 4.53
C ASP A 2 -6.08 -17.17 3.87
N VAL A 3 -5.00 -17.03 4.61
CA VAL A 3 -3.69 -16.63 4.05
C VAL A 3 -3.21 -17.62 2.99
N VAL A 4 -3.31 -18.92 3.26
CA VAL A 4 -2.92 -19.98 2.31
C VAL A 4 -3.77 -19.90 1.04
N ARG A 5 -5.08 -19.75 1.20
CA ARG A 5 -6.02 -19.63 0.06
C ARG A 5 -5.70 -18.43 -0.82
N PHE A 6 -5.51 -17.24 -0.23
CA PHE A 6 -5.16 -16.03 -0.99
C PHE A 6 -3.78 -16.14 -1.65
N THR A 7 -2.83 -16.77 -1.00
CA THR A 7 -1.52 -17.04 -1.59
C THR A 7 -1.63 -17.94 -2.82
N LEU A 8 -2.37 -19.05 -2.71
CA LEU A 8 -2.59 -19.97 -3.82
C LEU A 8 -3.33 -19.31 -4.99
N GLN A 9 -4.36 -18.49 -4.72
CA GLN A 9 -5.05 -17.72 -5.75
C GLN A 9 -4.11 -16.72 -6.46
N THR A 10 -3.22 -16.09 -5.71
CA THR A 10 -2.22 -15.18 -6.29
C THR A 10 -1.23 -15.96 -7.17
N LEU A 11 -0.75 -17.12 -6.71
CA LEU A 11 0.18 -17.96 -7.49
C LEU A 11 -0.49 -18.60 -8.72
N GLN A 12 -1.80 -18.81 -8.69
CA GLN A 12 -2.54 -19.24 -9.88
C GLN A 12 -2.50 -18.19 -10.98
N MET A 13 -2.67 -16.92 -10.64
CA MET A 13 -2.61 -15.81 -11.61
C MET A 13 -1.18 -15.47 -12.03
N PHE A 14 -0.23 -15.60 -11.10
CA PHE A 14 1.16 -15.16 -11.23
C PHE A 14 2.12 -16.26 -10.74
N PRO A 15 2.31 -17.36 -11.51
CA PRO A 15 3.08 -18.52 -11.04
C PRO A 15 4.57 -18.24 -10.86
N ASP A 16 5.11 -17.27 -11.58
CA ASP A 16 6.52 -16.85 -11.52
C ASP A 16 6.78 -15.70 -10.51
N ARG A 17 5.79 -15.38 -9.66
CA ARG A 17 5.88 -14.25 -8.74
C ARG A 17 7.12 -14.32 -7.84
N GLN A 18 7.88 -13.23 -7.83
CA GLN A 18 8.99 -13.00 -6.92
C GLN A 18 8.68 -11.86 -5.95
N LEU A 19 9.18 -11.96 -4.74
CA LEU A 19 9.09 -10.94 -3.70
C LEU A 19 10.51 -10.55 -3.30
N LEU A 20 10.90 -9.32 -3.62
CA LEU A 20 12.21 -8.78 -3.34
C LEU A 20 12.08 -7.72 -2.24
N GLY A 21 12.63 -8.00 -1.06
CA GLY A 21 12.67 -7.01 0.03
C GLY A 21 13.56 -5.83 -0.38
N GLU A 22 12.97 -4.62 -0.43
CA GLU A 22 13.73 -3.39 -0.65
C GLU A 22 14.19 -2.79 0.68
N ASP A 23 13.34 -2.89 1.70
CA ASP A 23 13.60 -2.33 3.03
C ASP A 23 12.78 -3.06 4.10
N VAL A 24 13.31 -3.13 5.32
CA VAL A 24 12.65 -3.71 6.48
C VAL A 24 12.92 -2.86 7.70
N ILE A 25 11.85 -2.39 8.34
CA ILE A 25 11.89 -1.65 9.60
C ILE A 25 11.28 -2.54 10.67
N GLY A 26 11.94 -2.67 11.81
CA GLY A 26 11.44 -3.48 12.92
C GLY A 26 11.55 -2.78 14.26
N SER A 27 10.65 -3.13 15.19
CA SER A 27 10.71 -2.70 16.58
C SER A 27 10.26 -3.83 17.53
N GLU A 28 10.70 -3.75 18.78
CA GLU A 28 10.29 -4.64 19.88
C GLU A 28 9.93 -3.79 21.08
N ASP A 29 8.68 -3.31 21.13
CA ASP A 29 8.21 -2.44 22.22
C ASP A 29 7.68 -3.25 23.41
N ILE A 30 7.27 -4.49 23.15
CA ILE A 30 6.76 -5.44 24.15
C ILE A 30 7.65 -6.69 24.09
N PRO A 31 8.27 -7.11 25.21
CA PRO A 31 9.11 -8.30 25.23
C PRO A 31 8.44 -9.53 24.58
N GLY A 32 9.12 -10.15 23.64
CA GLY A 32 8.62 -11.32 22.91
C GLY A 32 7.58 -11.02 21.83
N THR A 33 7.27 -9.73 21.59
CA THR A 33 6.44 -9.30 20.47
C THR A 33 7.27 -8.39 19.57
N PHE A 34 7.40 -8.77 18.32
CA PHE A 34 8.18 -8.08 17.31
C PHE A 34 7.25 -7.51 16.23
N TYR A 35 7.46 -6.26 15.88
CA TYR A 35 6.76 -5.58 14.79
C TYR A 35 7.71 -5.39 13.62
N SER A 36 7.24 -5.62 12.41
CA SER A 36 8.04 -5.36 11.21
C SER A 36 7.21 -4.79 10.08
N SER A 37 7.75 -3.79 9.41
CA SER A 37 7.21 -3.22 8.19
C SER A 37 8.15 -3.51 7.03
N HIS A 38 7.64 -4.12 5.98
CA HIS A 38 8.40 -4.56 4.82
C HIS A 38 7.97 -3.78 3.58
N ARG A 39 8.91 -3.08 2.94
CA ARG A 39 8.73 -2.59 1.58
C ARG A 39 9.23 -3.65 0.61
N ILE A 40 8.34 -4.16 -0.21
CA ILE A 40 8.58 -5.30 -1.09
C ILE A 40 8.36 -4.88 -2.54
N LEU A 41 9.31 -5.17 -3.41
CA LEU A 41 9.12 -5.13 -4.84
C LEU A 41 8.68 -6.52 -5.32
N SER A 42 7.50 -6.59 -5.92
CA SER A 42 6.99 -7.81 -6.55
C SER A 42 7.12 -7.73 -8.05
N THR A 43 7.72 -8.76 -8.66
CA THR A 43 7.77 -8.97 -10.11
C THR A 43 7.04 -10.24 -10.45
N MET A 44 6.28 -10.26 -11.57
CA MET A 44 5.44 -11.39 -11.93
C MET A 44 4.95 -11.27 -13.36
N THR A 45 4.51 -12.38 -13.96
CA THR A 45 3.85 -12.43 -15.26
C THR A 45 2.40 -12.86 -15.10
N HIS A 46 1.46 -12.16 -15.75
CA HIS A 46 0.03 -12.51 -15.70
C HIS A 46 -0.27 -13.70 -16.63
N GLU A 47 -0.12 -14.91 -16.11
CA GLU A 47 -0.22 -16.18 -16.87
C GLU A 47 -1.48 -16.98 -16.53
N GLY A 48 -2.16 -16.69 -15.45
CA GLY A 48 -3.36 -17.43 -15.02
C GLY A 48 -4.62 -16.56 -14.97
N ASP A 49 -5.77 -17.21 -15.12
CA ASP A 49 -7.08 -16.59 -14.95
C ASP A 49 -7.38 -16.33 -13.45
N GLY A 50 -8.10 -15.27 -13.14
CA GLY A 50 -8.49 -14.95 -11.78
C GLY A 50 -9.07 -13.56 -11.60
N PHE A 51 -8.76 -12.93 -10.47
CA PHE A 51 -9.31 -11.63 -10.08
C PHE A 51 -9.14 -10.53 -11.14
N PHE A 52 -8.05 -10.55 -11.89
CA PHE A 52 -7.77 -9.58 -12.95
C PHE A 52 -8.32 -9.98 -14.33
N GLY A 53 -8.97 -11.14 -14.43
CA GLY A 53 -9.50 -11.71 -15.68
C GLY A 53 -8.52 -12.69 -16.35
N PRO A 54 -8.73 -12.98 -17.66
CA PRO A 54 -7.92 -13.94 -18.38
C PRO A 54 -6.47 -13.50 -18.52
N PRO A 55 -5.51 -14.45 -18.64
CA PRO A 55 -4.09 -14.15 -18.73
C PRO A 55 -3.77 -13.24 -19.92
N THR A 56 -2.91 -12.26 -19.70
CA THR A 56 -2.48 -11.30 -20.73
C THR A 56 -1.04 -11.50 -21.17
N GLY A 57 -0.26 -12.31 -20.45
CA GLY A 57 1.18 -12.45 -20.63
C GLY A 57 1.99 -11.20 -20.25
N ALA A 58 1.35 -10.19 -19.68
CA ALA A 58 2.02 -8.95 -19.28
C ALA A 58 2.97 -9.17 -18.12
N LYS A 59 4.17 -8.62 -18.22
CA LYS A 59 5.14 -8.54 -17.11
C LYS A 59 4.80 -7.36 -16.22
N ILE A 60 4.71 -7.61 -14.93
CA ILE A 60 4.24 -6.68 -13.92
C ILE A 60 5.35 -6.44 -12.90
N ARG A 61 5.45 -5.19 -12.47
CA ARG A 61 6.29 -4.77 -11.36
C ARG A 61 5.45 -3.86 -10.46
N THR A 62 5.30 -4.24 -9.19
CA THR A 62 4.49 -3.48 -8.24
C THR A 62 5.12 -3.50 -6.86
N ARG A 63 4.79 -2.50 -6.03
CA ARG A 63 5.23 -2.44 -4.64
C ARG A 63 4.12 -2.87 -3.69
N ILE A 64 4.57 -3.43 -2.58
CA ILE A 64 3.72 -3.90 -1.50
C ILE A 64 4.35 -3.39 -0.20
N ILE A 65 3.52 -2.90 0.71
CA ILE A 65 3.90 -2.72 2.11
C ILE A 65 3.19 -3.80 2.90
N ALA A 66 3.93 -4.52 3.72
CA ALA A 66 3.40 -5.54 4.62
C ALA A 66 3.87 -5.25 6.05
N ASP A 67 2.91 -4.99 6.94
CA ASP A 67 3.13 -4.78 8.37
C ASP A 67 2.77 -6.05 9.11
N CYS A 68 3.71 -6.61 9.86
CA CYS A 68 3.56 -7.87 10.55
C CYS A 68 3.72 -7.70 12.07
N ILE A 69 2.89 -8.42 12.81
CA ILE A 69 3.08 -8.65 14.24
C ILE A 69 3.52 -10.08 14.41
N CYS A 70 4.69 -10.27 15.03
CA CYS A 70 5.26 -11.57 15.28
C CYS A 70 5.35 -11.85 16.78
N ARG A 71 4.98 -13.04 17.20
CA ARG A 71 5.11 -13.54 18.57
C ARG A 71 5.59 -14.99 18.52
N GLU A 72 6.53 -15.34 19.38
CA GLU A 72 7.09 -16.71 19.45
C GLU A 72 7.55 -17.21 18.07
N ASN A 73 8.17 -16.34 17.28
CA ASN A 73 8.63 -16.60 15.91
C ASN A 73 7.51 -16.97 14.90
N GLN A 74 6.29 -16.55 15.16
CA GLN A 74 5.15 -16.72 14.26
C GLN A 74 4.52 -15.38 13.94
N VAL A 75 4.12 -15.18 12.69
CA VAL A 75 3.28 -14.04 12.29
C VAL A 75 1.87 -14.29 12.81
N ILE A 76 1.41 -13.46 13.73
CA ILE A 76 0.08 -13.55 14.34
C ILE A 76 -0.92 -12.59 13.72
N ASP A 77 -0.43 -11.53 13.08
CA ASP A 77 -1.24 -10.58 12.32
C ASP A 77 -0.43 -9.98 11.17
N GLU A 78 -1.08 -9.71 10.04
CA GLU A 78 -0.46 -9.11 8.85
C GLU A 78 -1.43 -8.16 8.18
N TRP A 79 -0.98 -6.93 7.97
CA TRP A 79 -1.66 -5.92 7.17
C TRP A 79 -0.87 -5.64 5.91
N MET A 80 -1.54 -5.71 4.77
CA MET A 80 -0.89 -5.60 3.48
C MET A 80 -1.55 -4.56 2.58
N VAL A 81 -0.77 -3.60 2.12
CA VAL A 81 -1.17 -2.63 1.09
C VAL A 81 -0.48 -2.97 -0.22
N ARG A 82 -1.26 -3.25 -1.25
CA ARG A 82 -0.78 -3.56 -2.61
C ARG A 82 -1.23 -2.48 -3.57
N ASP A 83 -0.35 -2.05 -4.46
CA ASP A 83 -0.72 -1.16 -5.55
C ASP A 83 -1.47 -1.92 -6.66
N GLN A 84 -2.76 -2.17 -6.43
CA GLN A 84 -3.64 -2.84 -7.37
C GLN A 84 -3.76 -2.06 -8.68
N SER A 85 -3.75 -0.74 -8.61
CA SER A 85 -3.86 0.13 -9.79
C SER A 85 -2.66 0.01 -10.71
N ALA A 86 -1.46 -0.21 -10.16
CA ALA A 86 -0.27 -0.52 -10.95
C ALA A 86 -0.41 -1.84 -11.72
N ILE A 87 -0.96 -2.87 -11.10
CA ILE A 87 -1.21 -4.16 -11.75
C ILE A 87 -2.21 -3.96 -12.89
N VAL A 88 -3.38 -3.37 -12.60
CA VAL A 88 -4.45 -3.13 -13.57
C VAL A 88 -3.96 -2.38 -14.80
N LYS A 89 -3.17 -1.31 -14.61
CA LYS A 89 -2.58 -0.55 -15.72
C LYS A 89 -1.61 -1.37 -16.57
N GLN A 90 -0.75 -2.17 -15.93
CA GLN A 90 0.29 -2.95 -16.62
C GLN A 90 -0.28 -4.14 -17.42
N ILE A 91 -1.43 -4.68 -17.03
CA ILE A 91 -2.13 -5.70 -17.80
C ILE A 91 -3.03 -5.10 -18.90
N GLY A 92 -3.02 -3.77 -19.06
CA GLY A 92 -3.73 -3.08 -20.15
C GLY A 92 -5.18 -2.72 -19.84
N LEU A 93 -5.60 -2.76 -18.57
CA LEU A 93 -6.95 -2.38 -18.16
C LEU A 93 -7.00 -0.93 -17.68
N ASP A 94 -8.18 -0.30 -17.82
CA ASP A 94 -8.45 1.01 -17.22
C ASP A 94 -8.81 0.85 -15.74
N PRO A 95 -8.05 1.48 -14.80
CA PRO A 95 -8.32 1.37 -13.37
C PRO A 95 -9.72 1.84 -12.97
N LYS A 96 -10.26 2.87 -13.61
CA LYS A 96 -11.60 3.39 -13.32
C LYS A 96 -12.68 2.39 -13.74
N GLY A 97 -12.58 1.86 -14.96
CA GLY A 97 -13.50 0.85 -15.47
C GLY A 97 -13.45 -0.44 -14.64
N PHE A 98 -12.23 -0.88 -14.29
CA PHE A 98 -12.03 -2.04 -13.43
C PHE A 98 -12.67 -1.85 -12.04
N SER A 99 -12.44 -0.71 -11.39
CA SER A 99 -13.00 -0.39 -10.07
C SER A 99 -14.53 -0.32 -10.10
N LEU A 100 -15.12 0.30 -11.13
CA LEU A 100 -16.57 0.36 -11.30
C LEU A 100 -17.19 -1.03 -11.46
N LYS A 101 -16.56 -1.89 -12.27
CA LYS A 101 -17.00 -3.28 -12.41
C LYS A 101 -16.93 -4.03 -11.10
N LEU A 102 -15.81 -3.93 -10.38
CA LEU A 102 -15.63 -4.56 -9.07
C LEU A 102 -16.70 -4.10 -8.07
N ALA A 103 -16.97 -2.80 -7.98
CA ALA A 103 -18.00 -2.24 -7.12
C ALA A 103 -19.40 -2.79 -7.46
N GLN A 104 -19.71 -2.93 -8.76
CA GLN A 104 -20.97 -3.52 -9.20
C GLN A 104 -21.09 -4.99 -8.85
N ASP A 105 -20.02 -5.76 -9.00
CA ASP A 105 -19.99 -7.20 -8.70
C ASP A 105 -20.11 -7.45 -7.19
N LEU A 106 -19.44 -6.66 -6.35
CA LEU A 106 -19.59 -6.68 -4.89
C LEU A 106 -21.02 -6.35 -4.47
N LYS A 107 -21.62 -5.31 -5.06
CA LYS A 107 -23.01 -4.96 -4.78
C LYS A 107 -23.99 -6.08 -5.15
N LYS A 108 -23.77 -6.76 -6.28
CA LYS A 108 -24.61 -7.91 -6.70
C LYS A 108 -24.46 -9.11 -5.78
N SER A 109 -23.26 -9.36 -5.25
CA SER A 109 -23.02 -10.47 -4.32
C SER A 109 -23.53 -10.21 -2.90
N GLY A 110 -24.03 -9.00 -2.61
CA GLY A 110 -24.46 -8.61 -1.27
C GLY A 110 -23.31 -8.39 -0.28
N GLN A 111 -22.07 -8.36 -0.75
CA GLN A 111 -20.92 -8.00 0.09
C GLN A 111 -20.94 -6.50 0.40
N ALA A 112 -20.90 -6.16 1.68
CA ALA A 112 -20.69 -4.78 2.10
C ALA A 112 -19.24 -4.37 1.87
N PHE A 113 -19.04 -3.11 1.45
CA PHE A 113 -17.73 -2.50 1.56
C PHE A 113 -17.43 -2.28 3.05
N LEU A 114 -16.21 -2.62 3.46
CA LEU A 114 -15.76 -2.23 4.79
C LEU A 114 -15.58 -0.72 4.82
N SER A 115 -16.13 -0.08 5.83
CA SER A 115 -15.89 1.33 6.08
C SER A 115 -14.47 1.54 6.62
N VAL A 116 -14.01 2.78 6.65
CA VAL A 116 -12.72 3.11 7.29
C VAL A 116 -12.78 2.78 8.78
N GLU A 117 -13.93 3.02 9.42
CA GLU A 117 -14.18 2.71 10.82
C GLU A 117 -14.06 1.21 11.08
N ASP A 118 -14.66 0.36 10.24
CA ASP A 118 -14.52 -1.11 10.33
C ASP A 118 -13.07 -1.57 10.21
N LEU A 119 -12.26 -0.90 9.38
CA LEU A 119 -10.84 -1.22 9.22
C LEU A 119 -10.03 -0.78 10.44
N VAL A 120 -10.30 0.40 10.99
CA VAL A 120 -9.62 0.91 12.19
C VAL A 120 -9.93 0.04 13.40
N GLU A 121 -11.18 -0.41 13.57
CA GLU A 121 -11.57 -1.32 14.66
C GLU A 121 -10.86 -2.68 14.59
N ARG A 122 -10.44 -3.10 13.39
CA ARG A 122 -9.71 -4.37 13.19
C ARG A 122 -8.19 -4.21 13.35
N TRP A 123 -7.71 -2.97 13.48
CA TRP A 123 -6.29 -2.74 13.63
C TRP A 123 -5.80 -3.28 14.97
N SER A 124 -4.86 -4.21 14.92
CA SER A 124 -4.21 -4.83 16.09
C SER A 124 -2.71 -4.49 16.18
N GLY A 125 -2.27 -3.50 15.44
CA GLY A 125 -0.91 -3.00 15.44
C GLY A 125 -0.47 -2.44 16.79
N PRO A 126 0.77 -1.93 16.88
CA PRO A 126 1.27 -1.37 18.13
C PRO A 126 0.32 -0.30 18.67
N PRO A 127 0.08 -0.28 19.98
CA PRO A 127 -0.74 0.76 20.58
C PRO A 127 -0.10 2.12 20.30
N ASP A 128 -0.93 3.13 20.07
CA ASP A 128 -0.45 4.50 20.04
C ASP A 128 0.16 4.83 21.41
N SER A 129 1.48 4.87 21.46
CA SER A 129 2.20 5.13 22.71
C SER A 129 2.12 6.62 23.12
N GLY A 130 1.54 7.49 22.30
CA GLY A 130 1.57 8.94 22.48
C GLY A 130 2.98 9.53 22.43
N LEU A 131 3.98 8.72 22.10
CA LEU A 131 5.41 9.06 22.10
C LEU A 131 5.95 9.35 20.69
N ALA A 132 5.12 9.84 19.78
CA ALA A 132 5.64 10.34 18.51
C ALA A 132 6.66 11.45 18.80
N SER A 133 7.95 11.14 18.67
CA SER A 133 9.05 12.07 18.89
C SER A 133 9.97 12.10 17.67
N GLY A 134 10.77 13.15 17.54
CA GLY A 134 11.72 13.28 16.45
C GLY A 134 11.06 13.22 15.08
N ILE A 135 11.63 12.43 14.16
CA ILE A 135 11.23 12.37 12.76
C ILE A 135 9.79 11.88 12.56
N VAL A 136 9.27 11.02 13.42
CA VAL A 136 7.89 10.53 13.32
C VAL A 136 6.90 11.66 13.52
N LYS A 137 7.14 12.50 14.53
CA LYS A 137 6.32 13.70 14.79
C LYS A 137 6.38 14.67 13.60
N GLU A 138 7.57 14.94 13.10
CA GLU A 138 7.77 15.82 11.94
C GLU A 138 7.03 15.31 10.69
N LEU A 139 7.03 14.01 10.43
CA LEU A 139 6.30 13.40 9.32
C LEU A 139 4.77 13.52 9.51
N ILE A 140 4.26 13.24 10.70
CA ILE A 140 2.84 13.41 11.03
C ILE A 140 2.43 14.87 10.81
N GLU A 141 3.16 15.83 11.37
CA GLU A 141 2.91 17.26 11.20
C GLU A 141 2.96 17.69 9.74
N THR A 142 3.91 17.17 8.97
CA THR A 142 4.02 17.45 7.53
C THR A 142 2.77 17.04 6.78
N TYR A 143 2.35 15.79 6.92
CA TYR A 143 1.19 15.29 6.18
C TYR A 143 -0.13 15.86 6.68
N THR A 144 -0.28 16.10 7.99
CA THR A 144 -1.44 16.79 8.55
C THR A 144 -1.54 18.22 7.99
N THR A 145 -0.44 18.97 7.95
CA THR A 145 -0.41 20.32 7.36
C THR A 145 -0.80 20.32 5.89
N ILE A 146 -0.28 19.36 5.10
CA ILE A 146 -0.65 19.23 3.69
C ILE A 146 -2.16 19.00 3.52
N TRP A 147 -2.73 18.07 4.30
CA TRP A 147 -4.15 17.73 4.22
C TRP A 147 -5.08 18.83 4.71
N GLU A 148 -4.76 19.46 5.82
CA GLU A 148 -5.65 20.42 6.47
C GLU A 148 -5.55 21.83 5.89
N THR A 149 -4.36 22.23 5.44
CA THR A 149 -4.10 23.62 5.03
C THR A 149 -3.61 23.76 3.59
N SER A 150 -3.33 22.67 2.89
CA SER A 150 -2.73 22.65 1.55
C SER A 150 -1.36 23.39 1.48
N GLU A 151 -0.66 23.53 2.60
CA GLU A 151 0.64 24.23 2.67
C GLU A 151 1.78 23.30 2.22
N LEU A 152 2.06 23.31 0.92
CA LEU A 152 3.08 22.43 0.31
C LEU A 152 4.53 22.84 0.58
N ARG A 153 4.79 24.07 1.06
CA ARG A 153 6.16 24.51 1.39
C ARG A 153 6.75 23.71 2.56
N ILE A 154 5.91 23.06 3.35
CA ILE A 154 6.39 22.17 4.43
C ILE A 154 7.26 21.04 3.89
N LEU A 155 7.08 20.63 2.63
CA LEU A 155 7.93 19.63 1.97
C LEU A 155 9.40 20.05 1.90
N ASP A 156 9.68 21.36 1.89
CA ASP A 156 11.05 21.87 1.87
C ASP A 156 11.81 21.59 3.17
N GLN A 157 11.09 21.38 4.26
CA GLN A 157 11.65 21.12 5.58
C GLN A 157 11.74 19.62 5.88
N SER A 158 10.83 18.82 5.34
CA SER A 158 10.66 17.41 5.69
C SER A 158 11.24 16.43 4.67
N HIS A 159 11.47 16.86 3.42
CA HIS A 159 11.94 15.98 2.35
C HIS A 159 13.24 16.50 1.73
N ASP A 160 14.16 15.60 1.45
CA ASP A 160 15.35 15.92 0.69
C ASP A 160 14.99 16.40 -0.72
N ARG A 161 15.82 17.32 -1.27
CA ARG A 161 15.62 17.84 -2.64
C ARG A 161 15.57 16.73 -3.69
N ALA A 162 16.28 15.63 -3.47
CA ALA A 162 16.41 14.49 -4.37
C ALA A 162 15.64 13.25 -3.86
N CYS A 163 14.62 13.45 -3.00
CA CYS A 163 13.83 12.34 -2.48
C CYS A 163 13.19 11.52 -3.60
N GLU A 164 13.07 10.22 -3.39
CA GLU A 164 12.29 9.34 -4.25
C GLU A 164 11.01 8.91 -3.51
N VAL A 165 9.87 9.09 -4.16
CA VAL A 165 8.56 8.77 -3.58
C VAL A 165 7.79 7.82 -4.49
N PHE A 166 7.32 6.73 -3.91
CA PHE A 166 6.50 5.74 -4.60
C PHE A 166 5.04 6.00 -4.30
N ALA A 167 4.25 6.17 -5.35
CA ALA A 167 2.85 6.53 -5.25
C ALA A 167 1.95 5.53 -5.99
N PRO A 168 0.64 5.52 -5.74
CA PRO A 168 -0.31 4.63 -6.38
C PRO A 168 -0.26 4.69 -7.92
N GLY A 169 -0.59 3.58 -8.57
CA GLY A 169 -0.58 3.46 -10.02
C GLY A 169 0.78 3.17 -10.62
N GLY A 170 1.75 2.74 -9.82
CA GLY A 170 3.12 2.46 -10.21
C GLY A 170 3.94 3.73 -10.47
N ASN A 171 3.46 4.88 -9.98
CA ASN A 171 4.16 6.15 -10.17
C ASN A 171 5.35 6.26 -9.22
N THR A 172 6.43 6.85 -9.73
CA THR A 172 7.60 7.23 -8.93
C THR A 172 7.88 8.71 -9.19
N PHE A 173 8.00 9.48 -8.13
CA PHE A 173 8.38 10.90 -8.20
C PHE A 173 9.80 11.07 -7.72
N ASN A 174 10.57 11.81 -8.49
CA ASN A 174 11.97 12.11 -8.17
C ASN A 174 12.11 13.60 -7.83
N GLY A 175 12.43 13.84 -6.59
CA GLY A 175 12.60 15.18 -6.04
C GLY A 175 11.29 15.84 -5.55
N ARG A 176 11.47 16.81 -4.65
CA ARG A 176 10.38 17.55 -4.00
C ARG A 176 9.44 18.26 -4.97
N SER A 177 9.95 18.73 -6.13
CA SER A 177 9.11 19.41 -7.12
C SER A 177 8.02 18.49 -7.66
N GLN A 178 8.40 17.29 -8.09
CA GLN A 178 7.41 16.31 -8.59
C GLN A 178 6.44 15.86 -7.49
N LEU A 179 6.91 15.74 -6.25
CA LEU A 179 6.04 15.44 -5.10
C LEU A 179 5.05 16.58 -4.85
N ALA A 180 5.48 17.85 -4.94
CA ALA A 180 4.58 19.00 -4.79
C ALA A 180 3.54 19.07 -5.92
N ASP A 181 3.94 18.78 -7.16
CA ASP A 181 3.02 18.71 -8.31
C ASP A 181 1.97 17.61 -8.12
N PHE A 182 2.39 16.45 -7.62
CA PHE A 182 1.46 15.36 -7.27
C PHE A 182 0.44 15.81 -6.21
N TRP A 183 0.91 16.40 -5.10
CA TRP A 183 0.03 16.88 -4.04
C TRP A 183 -0.92 17.97 -4.53
N THR A 184 -0.44 18.88 -5.37
CA THR A 184 -1.29 19.92 -5.98
C THR A 184 -2.45 19.31 -6.76
N GLY A 185 -2.17 18.33 -7.63
CA GLY A 185 -3.20 17.63 -8.39
C GLY A 185 -4.12 16.78 -7.50
N TYR A 186 -3.56 16.15 -6.46
CA TYR A 186 -4.32 15.30 -5.56
C TYR A 186 -5.32 16.12 -4.72
N LEU A 187 -4.86 17.19 -4.07
CA LEU A 187 -5.71 18.09 -3.27
C LEU A 187 -6.78 18.78 -4.11
N ALA A 188 -6.47 19.17 -5.35
CA ALA A 188 -7.46 19.73 -6.26
C ALA A 188 -8.59 18.74 -6.63
N SER A 189 -8.36 17.43 -6.46
CA SER A 189 -9.36 16.40 -6.72
C SER A 189 -10.28 16.13 -5.54
N PHE A 190 -9.93 16.65 -4.35
CA PHE A 190 -10.66 16.48 -3.09
C PHE A 190 -10.79 17.84 -2.40
N PRO A 191 -11.63 18.76 -2.95
CA PRO A 191 -11.81 20.13 -2.42
C PRO A 191 -12.53 20.16 -1.08
#